data_5ceec6ad67a270586a5e32234d07e463
#
_entry.id   5ceec6ad67a270586a5e32234d07e463
#
_cell.length_a   1.000
_cell.length_b   1.000
_cell.length_c   1.000
_cell.angle_alpha   90.00
_cell.angle_beta   90.00
_cell.angle_gamma   90.00
#
_symmetry.space_group_name_H-M   'P 1'
#
loop_
_entity.id
_entity.type
_entity.pdbx_description
1 polymer ?
#
loop_
_entity_poly.entity_id
_entity_poly.type
_entity_poly.pdbx_seq_one_letter_code
_entity_poly.pdbx_strand_id
1 'polypeptide(L)'
;MILAALALGLLMVLVSKVFMKPQYESTTKMYVLSKQDSSSTVTSGDLQASSLLTKDYAELIQSRQVVETVIAQLNLDLTYEEFLNKITVTTQNDTRILSITVKDEDPYVASQMADAIRVAAADHIQNVMNTEAVNVVDEANIPDEPVSPSIKKNGLIGAIAGAFIAIVIIIIVYLTNDTIQTSEDVERYLGVSTLGMIPLAEGQKKSKKKNKNGRGRKK
;
A
#
# COMPACT_ATOMS: atom_id res chain seq x y z
N MET A 1 25.09 5.11 -5.85
CA MET A 1 23.96 4.19 -5.61
C MET A 1 23.01 4.71 -4.54
N ILE A 2 23.45 4.93 -3.30
CA ILE A 2 22.58 5.37 -2.18
C ILE A 2 21.87 6.69 -2.50
N LEU A 3 22.56 7.68 -3.07
CA LEU A 3 21.96 8.96 -3.47
C LEU A 3 20.87 8.82 -4.54
N ALA A 4 21.05 7.94 -5.50
CA ALA A 4 20.04 7.67 -6.53
C ALA A 4 18.79 6.97 -5.95
N ALA A 5 18.98 6.00 -5.05
CA ALA A 5 17.89 5.36 -4.34
C ALA A 5 17.10 6.34 -3.48
N LEU A 6 17.79 7.22 -2.73
CA LEU A 6 17.16 8.26 -1.93
C LEU A 6 16.41 9.29 -2.78
N ALA A 7 17.00 9.73 -3.90
CA ALA A 7 16.38 10.70 -4.81
C ALA A 7 15.10 10.16 -5.43
N LEU A 8 15.11 8.91 -5.93
CA LEU A 8 13.93 8.26 -6.49
C LEU A 8 12.89 7.91 -5.43
N GLY A 9 13.31 7.50 -4.24
CA GLY A 9 12.41 7.30 -3.11
C GLY A 9 11.66 8.58 -2.72
N LEU A 10 12.38 9.70 -2.64
CA LEU A 10 11.80 11.00 -2.32
C LEU A 10 10.88 11.51 -3.43
N LEU A 11 11.26 11.30 -4.68
CA LEU A 11 10.44 11.65 -5.84
C LEU A 11 9.13 10.87 -5.84
N MET A 12 9.17 9.56 -5.57
CA MET A 12 7.97 8.72 -5.45
C MET A 12 7.05 9.18 -4.31
N VAL A 13 7.61 9.59 -3.18
CA VAL A 13 6.83 10.18 -2.07
C VAL A 13 6.14 11.47 -2.50
N LEU A 14 6.84 12.36 -3.21
CA LEU A 14 6.26 13.60 -3.71
C LEU A 14 5.14 13.34 -4.73
N VAL A 15 5.38 12.47 -5.70
CA VAL A 15 4.37 12.08 -6.69
C VAL A 15 3.15 11.47 -6.01
N SER A 16 3.35 10.56 -5.06
CA SER A 16 2.26 9.94 -4.29
C SER A 16 1.41 10.98 -3.55
N LYS A 17 2.05 11.99 -2.96
CA LYS A 17 1.35 13.02 -2.18
C LYS A 17 0.59 14.04 -3.03
N VAL A 18 1.07 14.31 -4.26
CA VAL A 18 0.48 15.32 -5.16
C VAL A 18 -0.58 14.72 -6.08
N PHE A 19 -0.34 13.50 -6.60
CA PHE A 19 -1.21 12.90 -7.61
C PHE A 19 -2.25 11.92 -7.06
N MET A 20 -2.01 11.33 -5.87
CA MET A 20 -2.98 10.37 -5.31
C MET A 20 -3.90 11.08 -4.33
N LYS A 21 -5.21 10.90 -4.51
CA LYS A 21 -6.22 11.38 -3.57
C LYS A 21 -6.17 10.60 -2.26
N PRO A 22 -6.32 11.25 -1.12
CA PRO A 22 -6.43 10.55 0.15
C PRO A 22 -7.65 9.64 0.15
N GLN A 23 -7.52 8.46 0.75
CA GLN A 23 -8.62 7.53 0.94
C GLN A 23 -8.77 7.27 2.44
N TYR A 24 -9.97 7.43 2.93
CA TYR A 24 -10.35 7.17 4.31
C TYR A 24 -11.06 5.84 4.40
N GLU A 25 -10.89 5.15 5.51
CA GLU A 25 -11.43 3.81 5.72
C GLU A 25 -12.30 3.82 6.98
N SER A 26 -13.59 3.56 6.79
CA SER A 26 -14.53 3.37 7.89
C SER A 26 -14.92 1.91 8.03
N THR A 27 -14.94 1.40 9.24
CA THR A 27 -15.24 -0.01 9.53
C THR A 27 -16.36 -0.10 10.53
N THR A 28 -17.34 -0.93 10.21
CA THR A 28 -18.42 -1.35 11.13
C THR A 28 -18.35 -2.86 11.32
N LYS A 29 -18.83 -3.34 12.47
CA LYS A 29 -18.84 -4.76 12.78
C LYS A 29 -20.24 -5.24 13.18
N MET A 30 -20.59 -6.40 12.66
CA MET A 30 -21.84 -7.08 13.00
C MET A 30 -21.57 -8.50 13.49
N TYR A 31 -22.37 -8.94 14.45
CA TYR A 31 -22.36 -10.31 14.94
C TYR A 31 -23.60 -11.05 14.45
N VAL A 32 -23.36 -12.17 13.81
CA VAL A 32 -24.46 -12.99 13.26
C VAL A 32 -24.79 -14.13 14.21
N LEU A 33 -26.03 -14.15 14.67
CA LEU A 33 -26.56 -15.24 15.50
C LEU A 33 -27.12 -16.32 14.56
N SER A 34 -26.57 -17.53 14.67
CA SER A 34 -27.22 -18.72 14.13
C SER A 34 -28.34 -19.13 15.10
N LYS A 35 -29.50 -19.46 14.52
CA LYS A 35 -30.64 -19.99 15.32
C LYS A 35 -30.22 -21.32 15.92
N GLN A 36 -29.82 -21.30 17.17
CA GLN A 36 -29.42 -22.49 17.89
C GLN A 36 -30.53 -22.78 18.90
N ASP A 37 -31.17 -23.97 18.79
CA ASP A 37 -32.10 -24.43 19.79
C ASP A 37 -31.38 -24.48 21.15
N SER A 38 -31.99 -23.84 22.15
CA SER A 38 -31.45 -23.60 23.51
C SER A 38 -31.10 -24.84 24.29
N SER A 39 -31.15 -26.03 23.71
CA SER A 39 -31.01 -27.32 24.38
C SER A 39 -29.87 -28.24 23.92
N SER A 40 -29.08 -27.83 22.94
CA SER A 40 -27.99 -28.68 22.41
C SER A 40 -26.61 -28.23 22.88
N THR A 41 -25.81 -29.17 23.31
CA THR A 41 -24.38 -29.01 23.63
C THR A 41 -23.63 -28.59 22.35
N VAL A 42 -22.91 -27.47 22.42
CA VAL A 42 -22.07 -26.96 21.27
C VAL A 42 -21.02 -28.01 20.93
N THR A 43 -21.08 -28.55 19.73
CA THR A 43 -20.09 -29.48 19.20
C THR A 43 -19.09 -28.78 18.29
N SER A 44 -17.93 -29.39 18.05
CA SER A 44 -16.93 -28.86 17.08
C SER A 44 -17.48 -28.77 15.66
N GLY A 45 -18.48 -29.57 15.29
CA GLY A 45 -19.21 -29.48 14.04
C GLY A 45 -20.05 -28.20 13.91
N ASP A 46 -20.62 -27.72 15.02
CA ASP A 46 -21.43 -26.49 15.04
C ASP A 46 -20.55 -25.24 14.85
N LEU A 47 -19.31 -25.27 15.35
CA LEU A 47 -18.34 -24.20 15.12
C LEU A 47 -17.92 -24.13 13.65
N GLN A 48 -17.72 -25.27 13.01
CA GLN A 48 -17.35 -25.34 11.61
C GLN A 48 -18.52 -24.92 10.68
N ALA A 49 -19.74 -25.35 11.01
CA ALA A 49 -20.95 -24.90 10.31
C ALA A 49 -21.17 -23.39 10.46
N SER A 50 -20.93 -22.82 11.65
CA SER A 50 -21.01 -21.39 11.90
C SER A 50 -19.98 -20.59 11.09
N SER A 51 -18.77 -21.12 10.89
CA SER A 51 -17.74 -20.47 10.07
C SER A 51 -18.11 -20.46 8.58
N LEU A 52 -18.76 -21.51 8.09
CA LEU A 52 -19.28 -21.54 6.70
C LEU A 52 -20.41 -20.53 6.52
N LEU A 53 -21.36 -20.48 7.44
CA LEU A 53 -22.45 -19.51 7.41
C LEU A 53 -21.96 -18.07 7.38
N THR A 54 -20.85 -17.77 8.09
CA THR A 54 -20.28 -16.42 8.08
C THR A 54 -19.78 -16.00 6.69
N LYS A 55 -19.32 -16.95 5.87
CA LYS A 55 -18.95 -16.69 4.47
C LYS A 55 -20.18 -16.40 3.61
N ASP A 56 -21.25 -17.16 3.81
CA ASP A 56 -22.49 -16.93 3.09
C ASP A 56 -23.08 -15.55 3.42
N TYR A 57 -22.98 -15.11 4.66
CA TYR A 57 -23.37 -13.76 5.04
C TYR A 57 -22.49 -12.68 4.39
N ALA A 58 -21.21 -12.92 4.23
CA ALA A 58 -20.32 -11.98 3.52
C ALA A 58 -20.73 -11.80 2.05
N GLU A 59 -21.16 -12.86 1.39
CA GLU A 59 -21.70 -12.80 0.03
C GLU A 59 -23.06 -12.07 -0.03
N LEU A 60 -23.94 -12.29 0.95
CA LEU A 60 -25.21 -11.57 1.03
C LEU A 60 -25.03 -10.06 1.23
N ILE A 61 -24.03 -9.63 1.99
CA ILE A 61 -23.69 -8.21 2.17
C ILE A 61 -23.26 -7.56 0.86
N GLN A 62 -22.55 -8.29 0.02
CA GLN A 62 -22.07 -7.82 -1.29
C GLN A 62 -23.11 -8.03 -2.42
N SER A 63 -24.29 -8.53 -2.09
CA SER A 63 -25.33 -8.76 -3.07
C SER A 63 -25.80 -7.47 -3.72
N ARG A 64 -26.25 -7.58 -4.99
CA ARG A 64 -26.79 -6.45 -5.74
C ARG A 64 -27.94 -5.75 -5.01
N GLN A 65 -28.80 -6.52 -4.36
CA GLN A 65 -29.93 -6.01 -3.58
C GLN A 65 -29.47 -5.04 -2.47
N VAL A 66 -28.47 -5.42 -1.67
CA VAL A 66 -27.93 -4.59 -0.59
C VAL A 66 -27.26 -3.33 -1.14
N VAL A 67 -26.37 -3.52 -2.13
CA VAL A 67 -25.60 -2.43 -2.71
C VAL A 67 -26.50 -1.39 -3.39
N GLU A 68 -27.44 -1.82 -4.23
CA GLU A 68 -28.37 -0.90 -4.92
C GLU A 68 -29.30 -0.18 -3.93
N THR A 69 -29.70 -0.85 -2.85
CA THR A 69 -30.47 -0.20 -1.79
C THR A 69 -29.67 0.95 -1.14
N VAL A 70 -28.40 0.73 -0.85
CA VAL A 70 -27.55 1.78 -0.24
C VAL A 70 -27.25 2.91 -1.21
N ILE A 71 -26.95 2.60 -2.47
CA ILE A 71 -26.75 3.61 -3.53
C ILE A 71 -27.99 4.50 -3.65
N ALA A 72 -29.17 3.91 -3.67
CA ALA A 72 -30.44 4.66 -3.75
C ALA A 72 -30.72 5.48 -2.47
N GLN A 73 -30.49 4.90 -1.29
CA GLN A 73 -30.74 5.52 0.01
C GLN A 73 -29.86 6.77 0.22
N LEU A 74 -28.60 6.68 -0.14
CA LEU A 74 -27.62 7.76 0.01
C LEU A 74 -27.55 8.67 -1.24
N ASN A 75 -28.31 8.36 -2.28
CA ASN A 75 -28.32 9.08 -3.56
C ASN A 75 -26.90 9.23 -4.14
N LEU A 76 -26.13 8.13 -4.15
CA LEU A 76 -24.76 8.14 -4.66
C LEU A 76 -24.75 8.04 -6.17
N ASP A 77 -23.87 8.79 -6.82
CA ASP A 77 -23.62 8.68 -8.28
C ASP A 77 -22.55 7.61 -8.55
N LEU A 78 -22.88 6.35 -8.20
CA LEU A 78 -22.00 5.20 -8.32
C LEU A 78 -22.76 4.03 -8.96
N THR A 79 -22.04 3.29 -9.80
CA THR A 79 -22.52 1.98 -10.28
C THR A 79 -22.32 0.90 -9.20
N TYR A 80 -22.99 -0.24 -9.37
CA TYR A 80 -22.82 -1.39 -8.49
C TYR A 80 -21.35 -1.83 -8.38
N GLU A 81 -20.65 -1.92 -9.50
CA GLU A 81 -19.24 -2.34 -9.56
C GLU A 81 -18.30 -1.32 -8.88
N GLU A 82 -18.54 -0.03 -9.08
CA GLU A 82 -17.76 1.03 -8.41
C GLU A 82 -17.96 1.00 -6.91
N PHE A 83 -19.17 0.76 -6.46
CA PHE A 83 -19.47 0.65 -5.04
C PHE A 83 -18.83 -0.60 -4.43
N LEU A 84 -18.87 -1.75 -5.09
CA LEU A 84 -18.19 -2.98 -4.65
C LEU A 84 -16.67 -2.80 -4.51
N ASN A 85 -16.05 -2.04 -5.40
CA ASN A 85 -14.61 -1.74 -5.31
C ASN A 85 -14.23 -0.91 -4.09
N LYS A 86 -15.19 -0.21 -3.49
CA LYS A 86 -15.02 0.58 -2.26
C LYS A 86 -15.27 -0.23 -0.98
N ILE A 87 -15.89 -1.42 -1.09
CA ILE A 87 -16.26 -2.25 0.06
C ILE A 87 -15.30 -3.42 0.20
N THR A 88 -14.98 -3.75 1.43
CA THR A 88 -14.28 -4.99 1.78
C THR A 88 -15.01 -5.63 2.94
N VAL A 89 -15.53 -6.84 2.74
CA VAL A 89 -16.15 -7.63 3.81
C VAL A 89 -15.16 -8.71 4.24
N THR A 90 -14.82 -8.71 5.52
CA THR A 90 -13.91 -9.70 6.10
C THR A 90 -14.56 -10.44 7.25
N THR A 91 -14.28 -11.73 7.33
CA THR A 91 -14.66 -12.58 8.44
C THR A 91 -13.42 -12.86 9.27
N GLN A 92 -13.52 -12.68 10.57
CA GLN A 92 -12.41 -13.07 11.45
C GLN A 92 -12.46 -14.57 11.68
N ASN A 93 -11.33 -15.25 11.45
CA ASN A 93 -11.26 -16.72 11.61
C ASN A 93 -11.77 -17.15 12.97
N ASP A 94 -12.56 -18.21 12.98
CA ASP A 94 -13.16 -18.85 14.17
C ASP A 94 -14.10 -17.93 14.99
N THR A 95 -14.60 -16.87 14.36
CA THR A 95 -15.60 -15.99 14.98
C THR A 95 -16.83 -15.82 14.10
N ARG A 96 -17.92 -15.31 14.68
CA ARG A 96 -19.14 -14.92 13.98
C ARG A 96 -19.21 -13.41 13.71
N ILE A 97 -18.06 -12.75 13.74
CA ILE A 97 -17.97 -11.31 13.52
C ILE A 97 -17.63 -11.05 12.06
N LEU A 98 -18.48 -10.27 11.43
CA LEU A 98 -18.26 -9.70 10.11
C LEU A 98 -17.83 -8.26 10.25
N SER A 99 -16.74 -7.92 9.60
CA SER A 99 -16.25 -6.54 9.49
C SER A 99 -16.51 -6.04 8.08
N ILE A 100 -17.26 -4.97 7.97
CA ILE A 100 -17.54 -4.27 6.72
C ILE A 100 -16.72 -3.00 6.73
N THR A 101 -15.81 -2.89 5.79
CA THR A 101 -14.91 -1.75 5.63
C THR A 101 -15.22 -1.06 4.33
N VAL A 102 -15.42 0.26 4.39
CA VAL A 102 -15.70 1.11 3.23
C VAL A 102 -14.59 2.13 3.07
N LYS A 103 -14.13 2.34 1.83
CA LYS A 103 -13.12 3.35 1.45
C LYS A 103 -13.74 4.44 0.62
N ASP A 104 -13.49 5.69 1.01
CA ASP A 104 -13.91 6.86 0.24
C ASP A 104 -12.91 8.02 0.39
N GLU A 105 -13.01 9.01 -0.52
CA GLU A 105 -12.21 10.24 -0.45
C GLU A 105 -12.67 11.16 0.70
N ASP A 106 -13.94 11.04 1.12
CA ASP A 106 -14.52 11.78 2.22
C ASP A 106 -14.77 10.86 3.43
N PRO A 107 -14.21 11.17 4.63
CA PRO A 107 -14.35 10.35 5.82
C PRO A 107 -15.81 10.23 6.31
N TYR A 108 -16.63 11.25 6.10
CA TYR A 108 -18.04 11.23 6.50
C TYR A 108 -18.85 10.34 5.57
N VAL A 109 -18.58 10.42 4.25
CA VAL A 109 -19.24 9.56 3.25
C VAL A 109 -18.85 8.09 3.50
N ALA A 110 -17.59 7.81 3.77
CA ALA A 110 -17.12 6.46 4.12
C ALA A 110 -17.88 5.88 5.33
N SER A 111 -18.05 6.67 6.39
CA SER A 111 -18.81 6.28 7.59
C SER A 111 -20.29 6.07 7.29
N GLN A 112 -20.93 6.99 6.58
CA GLN A 112 -22.35 6.88 6.21
C GLN A 112 -22.61 5.66 5.31
N MET A 113 -21.73 5.38 4.35
CA MET A 113 -21.82 4.20 3.50
C MET A 113 -21.66 2.92 4.32
N ALA A 114 -20.71 2.86 5.24
CA ALA A 114 -20.49 1.70 6.09
C ALA A 114 -21.71 1.39 6.97
N ASP A 115 -22.32 2.41 7.59
CA ASP A 115 -23.53 2.25 8.39
C ASP A 115 -24.74 1.87 7.54
N ALA A 116 -24.93 2.49 6.38
CA ALA A 116 -26.03 2.17 5.48
C ALA A 116 -25.95 0.72 4.97
N ILE A 117 -24.74 0.24 4.60
CA ILE A 117 -24.52 -1.16 4.23
C ILE A 117 -24.87 -2.08 5.38
N ARG A 118 -24.42 -1.77 6.60
CA ARG A 118 -24.72 -2.58 7.78
C ARG A 118 -26.21 -2.74 8.01
N VAL A 119 -26.98 -1.65 7.91
CA VAL A 119 -28.43 -1.66 8.07
C VAL A 119 -29.10 -2.46 6.96
N ALA A 120 -28.79 -2.14 5.69
CA ALA A 120 -29.38 -2.85 4.56
C ALA A 120 -29.01 -4.34 4.53
N ALA A 121 -27.78 -4.68 4.91
CA ALA A 121 -27.34 -6.06 5.03
C ALA A 121 -28.05 -6.80 6.16
N ALA A 122 -28.24 -6.17 7.32
CA ALA A 122 -28.97 -6.78 8.42
C ALA A 122 -30.40 -7.12 8.03
N ASP A 123 -31.10 -6.19 7.39
CA ASP A 123 -32.46 -6.39 6.89
C ASP A 123 -32.52 -7.49 5.82
N HIS A 124 -31.57 -7.50 4.90
CA HIS A 124 -31.52 -8.50 3.84
C HIS A 124 -31.23 -9.91 4.39
N ILE A 125 -30.27 -10.04 5.28
CA ILE A 125 -29.93 -11.32 5.95
C ILE A 125 -31.13 -11.85 6.74
N GLN A 126 -31.83 -11.00 7.49
CA GLN A 126 -33.02 -11.41 8.23
C GLN A 126 -34.12 -11.94 7.31
N ASN A 127 -34.33 -11.25 6.18
CA ASN A 127 -35.38 -11.66 5.22
C ASN A 127 -35.02 -12.96 4.47
N VAL A 128 -33.77 -13.16 4.09
CA VAL A 128 -33.32 -14.33 3.32
C VAL A 128 -33.17 -15.56 4.21
N MET A 129 -32.56 -15.40 5.38
CA MET A 129 -32.20 -16.51 6.27
C MET A 129 -33.23 -16.77 7.35
N ASN A 130 -34.29 -15.95 7.44
CA ASN A 130 -35.33 -16.04 8.45
C ASN A 130 -34.75 -16.13 9.90
N THR A 131 -33.69 -15.35 10.16
CA THR A 131 -32.97 -15.29 11.42
C THR A 131 -33.55 -14.22 12.34
N GLU A 132 -33.36 -14.33 13.65
CA GLU A 132 -33.99 -13.40 14.61
C GLU A 132 -33.23 -12.12 14.68
N ALA A 133 -32.19 -11.78 14.56
CA ALA A 133 -31.53 -10.46 14.57
C ALA A 133 -30.04 -10.55 14.27
N VAL A 134 -29.56 -9.60 13.51
CA VAL A 134 -28.13 -9.32 13.38
C VAL A 134 -27.80 -8.24 14.38
N ASN A 135 -26.94 -8.56 15.35
CA ASN A 135 -26.57 -7.60 16.39
C ASN A 135 -25.39 -6.73 15.92
N VAL A 136 -25.55 -5.44 16.16
CA VAL A 136 -24.46 -4.46 15.93
C VAL A 136 -23.42 -4.65 17.04
N VAL A 137 -22.17 -4.81 16.66
CA VAL A 137 -21.04 -4.86 17.59
C VAL A 137 -20.41 -3.48 17.70
N ASP A 138 -20.06 -2.91 16.55
CA ASP A 138 -19.48 -1.58 16.45
C ASP A 138 -20.17 -0.79 15.34
N GLU A 139 -20.53 0.47 15.63
CA GLU A 139 -20.97 1.42 14.61
C GLU A 139 -19.79 1.86 13.74
N ALA A 140 -20.09 2.42 12.55
CA ALA A 140 -19.07 2.91 11.66
C ALA A 140 -18.31 4.09 12.29
N ASN A 141 -16.99 3.96 12.33
CA ASN A 141 -16.13 5.04 12.82
C ASN A 141 -15.91 6.10 11.74
N ILE A 142 -15.81 7.36 12.16
CA ILE A 142 -15.32 8.42 11.28
C ILE A 142 -13.79 8.42 11.38
N PRO A 143 -13.06 8.14 10.28
CA PRO A 143 -11.61 8.07 10.33
C PRO A 143 -10.97 9.46 10.39
N ASP A 144 -10.02 9.66 11.31
CA ASP A 144 -9.27 10.91 11.45
C ASP A 144 -8.12 11.04 10.45
N GLU A 145 -7.55 9.91 9.99
CA GLU A 145 -6.39 9.88 9.12
C GLU A 145 -6.65 9.03 7.86
N PRO A 146 -6.13 9.44 6.69
CA PRO A 146 -6.24 8.65 5.47
C PRO A 146 -5.35 7.40 5.53
N VAL A 147 -5.87 6.27 5.10
CA VAL A 147 -5.14 4.99 5.00
C VAL A 147 -4.29 4.87 3.74
N SER A 148 -4.60 5.65 2.72
CA SER A 148 -3.86 5.71 1.44
C SER A 148 -3.75 7.17 0.97
N PRO A 149 -2.65 7.54 0.28
CA PRO A 149 -1.47 6.71 -0.04
C PRO A 149 -0.54 6.50 1.16
N SER A 150 -0.04 5.28 1.33
CA SER A 150 0.92 5.04 2.39
C SER A 150 2.33 5.51 1.97
N ILE A 151 2.71 6.69 2.46
CA ILE A 151 3.98 7.36 2.16
C ILE A 151 5.18 6.44 2.41
N LYS A 152 5.14 5.67 3.51
CA LYS A 152 6.21 4.72 3.87
C LYS A 152 6.37 3.60 2.84
N LYS A 153 5.27 2.99 2.39
CA LYS A 153 5.30 1.91 1.38
C LYS A 153 5.76 2.44 0.02
N ASN A 154 5.22 3.57 -0.42
CA ASN A 154 5.56 4.17 -1.71
C ASN A 154 7.02 4.66 -1.74
N GLY A 155 7.51 5.23 -0.64
CA GLY A 155 8.91 5.61 -0.50
C GLY A 155 9.86 4.40 -0.55
N LEU A 156 9.50 3.29 0.11
CA LEU A 156 10.29 2.06 0.08
C LEU A 156 10.35 1.45 -1.33
N ILE A 157 9.20 1.38 -2.01
CA ILE A 157 9.13 0.89 -3.40
C ILE A 157 9.99 1.77 -4.32
N GLY A 158 9.89 3.10 -4.18
CA GLY A 158 10.70 4.05 -4.94
C GLY A 158 12.20 3.90 -4.66
N ALA A 159 12.60 3.66 -3.42
CA ALA A 159 14.01 3.43 -3.07
C ALA A 159 14.56 2.12 -3.67
N ILE A 160 13.78 1.03 -3.63
CA ILE A 160 14.17 -0.25 -4.25
C ILE A 160 14.29 -0.09 -5.77
N ALA A 161 13.32 0.53 -6.43
CA ALA A 161 13.37 0.80 -7.86
C ALA A 161 14.57 1.68 -8.22
N GLY A 162 14.86 2.70 -7.42
CA GLY A 162 16.01 3.58 -7.60
C GLY A 162 17.34 2.85 -7.46
N ALA A 163 17.46 1.96 -6.51
CA ALA A 163 18.66 1.12 -6.35
C ALA A 163 18.85 0.20 -7.57
N PHE A 164 17.78 -0.41 -8.06
CA PHE A 164 17.83 -1.27 -9.24
C PHE A 164 18.28 -0.50 -10.49
N ILE A 165 17.69 0.67 -10.76
CA ILE A 165 18.07 1.52 -11.89
C ILE A 165 19.54 1.95 -11.77
N ALA A 166 20.01 2.31 -10.58
CA ALA A 166 21.40 2.67 -10.35
C ALA A 166 22.36 1.51 -10.66
N ILE A 167 22.01 0.27 -10.32
CA ILE A 167 22.80 -0.92 -10.66
C ILE A 167 22.88 -1.09 -12.18
N VAL A 168 21.74 -0.99 -12.87
CA VAL A 168 21.69 -1.12 -14.34
C VAL A 168 22.57 -0.05 -15.02
N ILE A 169 22.48 1.20 -14.57
CA ILE A 169 23.33 2.28 -15.12
C ILE A 169 24.82 1.99 -14.91
N ILE A 170 25.21 1.51 -13.72
CA ILE A 170 26.60 1.17 -13.43
C ILE A 170 27.10 0.03 -14.34
N ILE A 171 26.26 -1.00 -14.55
CA ILE A 171 26.61 -2.10 -15.45
C ILE A 171 26.80 -1.58 -16.89
N ILE A 172 25.88 -0.72 -17.38
CA ILE A 172 25.98 -0.14 -18.71
C ILE A 172 27.28 0.67 -18.83
N VAL A 173 27.55 1.57 -17.87
CA VAL A 173 28.78 2.37 -17.87
C VAL A 173 30.02 1.48 -17.80
N TYR A 174 29.99 0.42 -17.02
CA TYR A 174 31.09 -0.53 -16.92
C TYR A 174 31.34 -1.28 -18.24
N LEU A 175 30.28 -1.74 -18.89
CA LEU A 175 30.38 -2.45 -20.19
C LEU A 175 30.77 -1.53 -21.36
N THR A 176 30.45 -0.24 -21.26
CA THR A 176 30.77 0.75 -22.32
C THR A 176 32.14 1.40 -22.10
N ASN A 177 32.77 1.15 -20.95
CA ASN A 177 34.07 1.73 -20.62
C ASN A 177 35.22 0.89 -21.17
N ASP A 178 35.64 1.15 -22.40
CA ASP A 178 36.74 0.49 -23.09
C ASP A 178 38.12 1.03 -22.66
N THR A 179 38.23 1.66 -21.50
CA THR A 179 39.48 2.23 -21.00
C THR A 179 40.42 1.11 -20.53
N ILE A 180 41.56 0.99 -21.18
CA ILE A 180 42.65 0.08 -20.80
C ILE A 180 43.23 0.57 -19.46
N GLN A 181 43.05 -0.22 -18.41
CA GLN A 181 43.52 0.11 -17.03
C GLN A 181 44.57 -0.86 -16.50
N THR A 182 44.61 -2.05 -17.03
CA THR A 182 45.51 -3.12 -16.56
C THR A 182 46.48 -3.57 -17.67
N SER A 183 47.61 -4.15 -17.26
CA SER A 183 48.53 -4.78 -18.21
C SER A 183 47.90 -5.96 -18.96
N GLU A 184 46.94 -6.65 -18.34
CA GLU A 184 46.18 -7.73 -18.97
C GLU A 184 45.26 -7.21 -20.08
N ASP A 185 44.71 -6.00 -19.94
CA ASP A 185 43.89 -5.38 -20.97
C ASP A 185 44.72 -5.03 -22.20
N VAL A 186 45.98 -4.57 -21.99
CA VAL A 186 46.94 -4.29 -23.10
C VAL A 186 47.24 -5.55 -23.88
N GLU A 187 47.52 -6.65 -23.20
CA GLU A 187 47.85 -7.95 -23.81
C GLU A 187 46.64 -8.53 -24.56
N ARG A 188 45.45 -8.37 -24.02
CA ARG A 188 44.19 -8.88 -24.59
C ARG A 188 43.72 -8.08 -25.81
N TYR A 189 43.84 -6.75 -25.79
CA TYR A 189 43.35 -5.90 -26.86
C TYR A 189 44.41 -5.59 -27.96
N LEU A 190 45.69 -5.54 -27.59
CA LEU A 190 46.78 -5.21 -28.54
C LEU A 190 47.60 -6.44 -28.94
N GLY A 191 47.43 -7.59 -28.30
CA GLY A 191 48.15 -8.81 -28.58
C GLY A 191 49.67 -8.73 -28.35
N VAL A 192 50.13 -7.74 -27.54
CA VAL A 192 51.52 -7.50 -27.21
C VAL A 192 51.80 -7.75 -25.75
N SER A 193 52.82 -8.50 -25.40
CA SER A 193 53.24 -8.78 -24.05
C SER A 193 53.80 -7.52 -23.38
N THR A 194 53.29 -7.14 -22.21
CA THR A 194 53.77 -5.99 -21.46
C THR A 194 55.15 -6.33 -20.79
N LEU A 195 56.18 -5.59 -21.18
CA LEU A 195 57.54 -5.77 -20.65
C LEU A 195 57.76 -5.17 -19.25
N GLY A 196 56.87 -4.30 -18.81
CA GLY A 196 56.95 -3.67 -17.49
C GLY A 196 55.91 -2.57 -17.29
N MET A 197 55.59 -2.31 -16.05
CA MET A 197 54.63 -1.26 -15.64
C MET A 197 55.39 -0.20 -14.86
N ILE A 198 55.33 1.05 -15.29
CA ILE A 198 55.89 2.19 -14.55
C ILE A 198 54.75 2.77 -13.70
N PRO A 199 54.78 2.58 -12.39
CA PRO A 199 53.75 3.21 -11.53
C PRO A 199 53.83 4.71 -11.64
N LEU A 200 52.71 5.37 -11.95
CA LEU A 200 52.60 6.81 -11.81
C LEU A 200 52.80 7.16 -10.35
N ALA A 201 53.91 7.85 -10.01
CA ALA A 201 54.04 8.44 -8.69
C ALA A 201 52.84 9.35 -8.46
N GLU A 202 52.10 9.13 -7.36
CA GLU A 202 50.97 9.97 -6.98
C GLU A 202 51.42 11.42 -6.95
N GLY A 203 51.13 12.12 -8.08
CA GLY A 203 51.53 13.50 -8.25
C GLY A 203 50.85 14.36 -7.22
N GLN A 204 51.63 15.06 -6.48
CA GLN A 204 51.30 16.13 -5.57
C GLN A 204 49.97 16.78 -5.94
N LYS A 205 48.95 16.60 -5.10
CA LYS A 205 47.78 17.44 -5.10
C LYS A 205 48.27 18.90 -5.05
N LYS A 206 48.20 19.61 -6.20
CA LYS A 206 48.45 21.03 -6.24
C LYS A 206 47.59 21.71 -5.18
N SER A 207 48.17 21.97 -4.03
CA SER A 207 47.64 22.85 -3.03
C SER A 207 47.42 24.21 -3.69
N LYS A 208 46.15 24.50 -4.02
CA LYS A 208 45.74 25.87 -4.37
C LYS A 208 45.93 26.72 -3.10
N LYS A 209 47.12 27.23 -2.93
CA LYS A 209 47.45 28.28 -1.96
C LYS A 209 46.53 29.46 -2.27
N LYS A 210 45.52 29.63 -1.48
CA LYS A 210 44.60 30.77 -1.49
C LYS A 210 45.43 31.96 -0.96
N ASN A 211 46.00 32.70 -1.92
CA ASN A 211 46.75 33.92 -1.62
C ASN A 211 45.79 35.01 -1.17
N LYS A 212 45.56 35.06 0.15
CA LYS A 212 44.92 36.18 0.82
C LYS A 212 45.98 37.24 1.04
N ASN A 213 46.36 37.97 -0.04
CA ASN A 213 47.10 39.20 0.15
C ASN A 213 46.16 40.27 0.69
N GLY A 214 46.39 40.55 1.94
CA GLY A 214 45.88 41.75 2.56
C GLY A 214 46.38 43.01 1.87
N ARG A 215 45.49 43.95 1.73
CA ARG A 215 45.84 45.36 1.70
C ARG A 215 44.94 46.07 2.69
N GLY A 216 45.44 46.14 3.88
CA GLY A 216 45.14 47.29 4.71
C GLY A 216 45.93 48.47 4.24
N ARG A 217 45.33 49.62 4.16
CA ARG A 217 45.95 50.88 4.57
C ARG A 217 45.02 52.08 4.38
N LYS A 218 44.86 52.77 5.49
CA LYS A 218 44.94 54.22 5.71
C LYS A 218 43.93 55.10 4.96
N LYS A 219 43.04 55.78 5.62
CA LYS A 219 43.24 56.94 6.53
C LYS A 219 41.95 57.13 7.30
#